data_95e8eab6a8c1dd97b740718f37527c5d
#
_entry.id   95e8eab6a8c1dd97b740718f37527c5d
#
_cell.length_a   1.000
_cell.length_b   1.000
_cell.length_c   1.000
_cell.angle_alpha   90.00
_cell.angle_beta   90.00
_cell.angle_gamma   90.00
#
_symmetry.space_group_name_H-M   'P 1'
#
loop_
_entity.id
_entity.type
_entity.pdbx_description
1 polymer ?
#
loop_
_entity_poly.entity_id
_entity_poly.type
_entity_poly.pdbx_seq_one_letter_code
_entity_poly.pdbx_strand_id
1 'polypeptide(L)'
;LLFNEAPAGIKFALGENVKQSNWGDKYTTRFPQSRMGVKTFFANRFNAALAYQEKKIKNNRENKPILKNLELEAILEIIKGKRLIHCHSYRQDEILIFLRTMESFGVRVASLQHVLEGYKVADEIAKHGAGASTFSDWWAYKFEVYDAIPYAGAMMHERGCVVSFNSDSPDHARRLNLEAAKAVKYGRLSEEEALKFVTLNPAIQLGIDSKVGSIKVGKDADFAIWTTNPLDYRS
;
A
#
# COMPACT_ATOMS: atom_id res chain seq x y z
N LEU A 1 9.00 3.49 -19.31
CA LEU A 1 7.94 2.66 -19.92
C LEU A 1 6.62 2.96 -19.22
N LEU A 2 5.59 3.36 -19.96
CA LEU A 2 4.24 3.55 -19.43
C LEU A 2 3.47 2.23 -19.61
N PHE A 3 2.94 1.70 -18.52
CA PHE A 3 2.09 0.51 -18.53
C PHE A 3 0.62 0.97 -18.67
N ASN A 4 0.17 1.16 -19.90
CA ASN A 4 -1.13 1.79 -20.20
C ASN A 4 -2.35 0.96 -19.72
N GLU A 5 -2.17 -0.33 -19.49
CA GLU A 5 -3.23 -1.25 -19.05
C GLU A 5 -3.28 -1.43 -17.51
N ALA A 6 -2.34 -0.81 -16.78
CA ALA A 6 -2.33 -0.90 -15.32
C ALA A 6 -3.55 -0.18 -14.71
N PRO A 7 -4.15 -0.71 -13.66
CA PRO A 7 -5.20 -0.02 -12.92
C PRO A 7 -4.72 1.34 -12.41
N ALA A 8 -5.56 2.35 -12.48
CA ALA A 8 -5.24 3.67 -11.92
C ALA A 8 -5.01 3.54 -10.41
N GLY A 9 -3.93 4.13 -9.91
CA GLY A 9 -3.60 4.15 -8.49
C GLY A 9 -3.75 5.53 -7.87
N ILE A 10 -3.85 5.57 -6.54
CA ILE A 10 -3.78 6.79 -5.74
C ILE A 10 -3.03 6.51 -4.44
N LYS A 11 -2.14 7.42 -4.04
CA LYS A 11 -1.44 7.31 -2.77
C LYS A 11 -2.23 7.98 -1.66
N PHE A 12 -2.48 7.21 -0.59
CA PHE A 12 -2.94 7.70 0.70
C PHE A 12 -1.80 7.66 1.70
N ALA A 13 -1.95 8.35 2.82
CA ALA A 13 -0.96 8.33 3.88
C ALA A 13 -1.59 8.38 5.28
N LEU A 14 -0.95 7.69 6.20
CA LEU A 14 -1.16 7.69 7.64
C LEU A 14 0.11 8.22 8.33
N GLY A 15 0.21 8.05 9.63
CA GLY A 15 1.41 8.33 10.38
C GLY A 15 1.70 9.83 10.54
N GLU A 16 2.96 10.13 10.72
CA GLU A 16 3.42 11.50 10.94
C GLU A 16 3.37 12.37 9.68
N ASN A 17 3.41 11.77 8.50
CA ASN A 17 3.43 12.49 7.22
C ASN A 17 2.23 13.40 7.00
N VAL A 18 1.11 13.11 7.64
CA VAL A 18 -0.17 13.84 7.48
C VAL A 18 -0.54 14.64 8.71
N LYS A 19 0.30 14.64 9.76
CA LYS A 19 0.08 15.34 11.03
C LYS A 19 0.93 16.60 11.14
N GLN A 20 0.54 17.47 12.06
CA GLN A 20 1.28 18.70 12.34
C GLN A 20 2.74 18.43 12.78
N SER A 21 3.00 17.34 13.50
CA SER A 21 4.34 16.97 13.96
C SER A 21 5.40 16.87 12.85
N ASN A 22 4.99 16.65 11.62
CA ASN A 22 5.90 16.54 10.46
C ASN A 22 6.00 17.83 9.62
N TRP A 23 5.34 18.92 10.03
CA TRP A 23 5.30 20.16 9.22
C TRP A 23 6.26 21.24 9.69
N GLY A 24 7.13 20.92 10.66
CA GLY A 24 8.04 21.87 11.31
C GLY A 24 7.34 22.85 12.26
N ASP A 25 8.04 23.91 12.65
CA ASP A 25 7.60 24.86 13.68
C ASP A 25 6.58 25.91 13.17
N LYS A 26 6.20 25.85 11.89
CA LYS A 26 5.24 26.79 11.33
C LYS A 26 3.83 26.50 11.84
N TYR A 27 3.21 27.51 12.48
CA TYR A 27 1.80 27.44 12.83
C TYR A 27 0.94 27.23 11.57
N THR A 28 0.02 26.29 11.64
CA THR A 28 -0.93 26.00 10.57
C THR A 28 -2.27 25.57 11.15
N THR A 29 -3.35 25.96 10.47
CA THR A 29 -4.71 25.49 10.75
C THR A 29 -5.10 24.29 9.88
N ARG A 30 -4.16 23.77 9.10
CA ARG A 30 -4.40 22.61 8.22
C ARG A 30 -4.91 21.41 9.03
N PHE A 31 -5.96 20.78 8.55
CA PHE A 31 -6.50 19.53 9.06
C PHE A 31 -6.11 18.36 8.13
N PRO A 32 -5.79 17.16 8.68
CA PRO A 32 -5.76 16.75 10.08
C PRO A 32 -4.48 17.16 10.82
N GLN A 33 -4.54 17.29 12.17
CA GLN A 33 -3.39 17.61 13.02
C GLN A 33 -3.01 16.46 13.95
N SER A 34 -3.85 15.45 14.06
CA SER A 34 -3.66 14.28 14.94
C SER A 34 -4.07 12.99 14.25
N ARG A 35 -3.69 11.82 14.81
CA ARG A 35 -4.11 10.51 14.34
C ARG A 35 -5.63 10.37 14.29
N MET A 36 -6.33 10.86 15.31
CA MET A 36 -7.81 10.87 15.33
C MET A 36 -8.41 11.69 14.19
N GLY A 37 -7.80 12.84 13.89
CA GLY A 37 -8.23 13.69 12.77
C GLY A 37 -8.10 13.03 11.41
N VAL A 38 -7.13 12.13 11.21
CA VAL A 38 -6.92 11.40 9.94
C VAL A 38 -8.14 10.55 9.58
N LYS A 39 -8.68 9.77 10.54
CA LYS A 39 -9.91 9.00 10.33
C LYS A 39 -11.07 9.91 9.91
N THR A 40 -11.27 10.99 10.64
CA THR A 40 -12.35 11.95 10.37
C THR A 40 -12.19 12.59 9.00
N PHE A 41 -10.95 12.92 8.60
CA PHE A 41 -10.66 13.46 7.28
C PHE A 41 -11.09 12.50 6.16
N PHE A 42 -10.68 11.23 6.23
CA PHE A 42 -11.09 10.24 5.25
C PHE A 42 -12.62 10.08 5.20
N ALA A 43 -13.26 9.88 6.33
CA ALA A 43 -14.71 9.72 6.38
C ALA A 43 -15.45 10.93 5.76
N ASN A 44 -15.02 12.15 6.08
CA ASN A 44 -15.61 13.37 5.53
C ASN A 44 -15.45 13.46 4.00
N ARG A 45 -14.29 13.08 3.45
CA ARG A 45 -14.06 13.11 2.00
C ARG A 45 -14.87 12.06 1.25
N PHE A 46 -14.96 10.86 1.80
CA PHE A 46 -15.78 9.80 1.20
C PHE A 46 -17.28 10.14 1.25
N ASN A 47 -17.78 10.65 2.39
CA ASN A 47 -19.16 11.13 2.50
C ASN A 47 -19.45 12.30 1.54
N ALA A 48 -18.52 13.24 1.40
CA ALA A 48 -18.66 14.34 0.44
C ALA A 48 -18.73 13.82 -1.01
N ALA A 49 -17.98 12.79 -1.35
CA ALA A 49 -18.04 12.18 -2.68
C ALA A 49 -19.38 11.49 -2.94
N LEU A 50 -19.94 10.78 -1.96
CA LEU A 50 -21.26 10.18 -2.07
C LEU A 50 -22.36 11.24 -2.24
N ALA A 51 -22.34 12.32 -1.43
CA ALA A 51 -23.27 13.43 -1.58
C ALA A 51 -23.16 14.14 -2.94
N TYR A 52 -21.92 14.30 -3.43
CA TYR A 52 -21.66 14.83 -4.76
C TYR A 52 -22.24 13.93 -5.85
N GLN A 53 -22.13 12.61 -5.72
CA GLN A 53 -22.71 11.65 -6.66
C GLN A 53 -24.24 11.75 -6.69
N GLU A 54 -24.89 11.82 -5.54
CA GLU A 54 -26.34 12.02 -5.46
C GLU A 54 -26.79 13.31 -6.15
N LYS A 55 -26.06 14.40 -5.90
CA LYS A 55 -26.32 15.70 -6.57
C LYS A 55 -26.15 15.59 -8.10
N LYS A 56 -25.12 14.87 -8.58
CA LYS A 56 -24.94 14.61 -10.03
C LYS A 56 -26.14 13.88 -10.61
N ILE A 57 -26.61 12.82 -9.97
CA ILE A 57 -27.74 12.03 -10.43
C ILE A 57 -29.01 12.90 -10.49
N LYS A 58 -29.28 13.68 -9.43
CA LYS A 58 -30.43 14.59 -9.38
C LYS A 58 -30.38 15.65 -10.49
N ASN A 59 -29.25 16.35 -10.61
CA ASN A 59 -29.09 17.41 -11.60
C ASN A 59 -29.21 16.88 -13.04
N ASN A 60 -28.66 15.68 -13.33
CA ASN A 60 -28.81 15.04 -14.64
C ASN A 60 -30.29 14.75 -14.97
N ARG A 61 -31.09 14.29 -14.00
CA ARG A 61 -32.52 14.06 -14.19
C ARG A 61 -33.29 15.36 -14.45
N GLU A 62 -32.84 16.44 -13.84
CA GLU A 62 -33.46 17.77 -13.95
C GLU A 62 -32.85 18.64 -15.08
N ASN A 63 -31.95 18.09 -15.91
CA ASN A 63 -31.20 18.81 -16.96
C ASN A 63 -30.48 20.07 -16.44
N LYS A 64 -30.01 20.03 -15.18
CA LYS A 64 -29.26 21.13 -14.56
C LYS A 64 -27.75 20.95 -14.73
N PRO A 65 -26.98 22.02 -14.91
CA PRO A 65 -25.53 21.94 -14.98
C PRO A 65 -24.92 21.47 -13.67
N ILE A 66 -23.78 20.74 -13.78
CA ILE A 66 -23.01 20.23 -12.64
C ILE A 66 -21.60 20.77 -12.75
N LEU A 67 -21.16 21.47 -11.72
CA LEU A 67 -19.75 21.83 -11.61
C LEU A 67 -18.93 20.59 -11.25
N LYS A 68 -18.00 20.23 -12.13
CA LYS A 68 -17.12 19.08 -11.91
C LYS A 68 -16.12 19.35 -10.78
N ASN A 69 -16.08 18.49 -9.77
CA ASN A 69 -15.09 18.52 -8.69
C ASN A 69 -14.12 17.36 -8.89
N LEU A 70 -12.86 17.65 -9.30
CA LEU A 70 -11.86 16.64 -9.66
C LEU A 70 -11.44 15.77 -8.47
N GLU A 71 -11.39 16.32 -7.27
CA GLU A 71 -11.07 15.54 -6.05
C GLU A 71 -12.16 14.50 -5.77
N LEU A 72 -13.42 14.94 -5.78
CA LEU A 72 -14.55 14.04 -5.50
C LEU A 72 -14.77 13.02 -6.61
N GLU A 73 -14.49 13.35 -7.87
CA GLU A 73 -14.48 12.36 -8.98
C GLU A 73 -13.46 11.26 -8.74
N ALA A 74 -12.23 11.60 -8.30
CA ALA A 74 -11.20 10.61 -7.99
C ALA A 74 -11.63 9.68 -6.84
N ILE A 75 -12.29 10.20 -5.80
CA ILE A 75 -12.83 9.39 -4.70
C ILE A 75 -13.98 8.50 -5.18
N LEU A 76 -14.82 8.98 -6.08
CA LEU A 76 -15.87 8.15 -6.70
C LEU A 76 -15.28 7.02 -7.55
N GLU A 77 -14.13 7.23 -8.21
CA GLU A 77 -13.42 6.14 -8.90
C GLU A 77 -12.94 5.07 -7.92
N ILE A 78 -12.48 5.48 -6.72
CA ILE A 78 -12.10 4.54 -5.65
C ILE A 78 -13.32 3.72 -5.20
N ILE A 79 -14.43 4.38 -4.87
CA ILE A 79 -15.66 3.72 -4.40
C ILE A 79 -16.18 2.73 -5.47
N LYS A 80 -16.00 3.04 -6.74
CA LYS A 80 -16.39 2.17 -7.88
C LYS A 80 -15.36 1.09 -8.21
N GLY A 81 -14.27 0.97 -7.46
CA GLY A 81 -13.19 0.01 -7.72
C GLY A 81 -12.36 0.27 -8.98
N LYS A 82 -12.44 1.48 -9.56
CA LYS A 82 -11.69 1.88 -10.76
C LYS A 82 -10.31 2.46 -10.45
N ARG A 83 -10.06 2.81 -9.19
CA ARG A 83 -8.79 3.37 -8.72
C ARG A 83 -8.37 2.66 -7.45
N LEU A 84 -7.15 2.14 -7.42
CA LEU A 84 -6.59 1.37 -6.32
C LEU A 84 -5.93 2.29 -5.29
N ILE A 85 -6.15 2.04 -4.00
CA ILE A 85 -5.48 2.76 -2.91
C ILE A 85 -4.19 2.04 -2.54
N HIS A 86 -3.07 2.79 -2.54
CA HIS A 86 -1.78 2.40 -1.96
C HIS A 86 -1.49 3.34 -0.79
N CYS A 87 -1.49 2.81 0.45
CA CYS A 87 -1.49 3.64 1.65
C CYS A 87 -0.18 3.52 2.42
N HIS A 88 0.55 4.63 2.56
CA HIS A 88 1.66 4.76 3.50
C HIS A 88 1.17 4.52 4.93
N SER A 89 1.79 3.60 5.67
CA SER A 89 1.35 3.18 6.98
C SER A 89 2.48 2.52 7.78
N TYR A 90 2.49 2.71 9.10
CA TYR A 90 3.47 2.07 10.00
C TYR A 90 2.79 1.35 11.15
N ARG A 91 1.97 2.05 11.92
CA ARG A 91 1.42 1.60 13.20
C ARG A 91 0.17 0.76 13.04
N GLN A 92 0.05 -0.28 13.87
CA GLN A 92 -1.09 -1.21 13.90
C GLN A 92 -2.44 -0.52 14.11
N ASP A 93 -2.50 0.45 15.04
CA ASP A 93 -3.74 1.17 15.37
C ASP A 93 -4.25 2.01 14.19
N GLU A 94 -3.34 2.67 13.47
CA GLU A 94 -3.67 3.46 12.28
C GLU A 94 -4.07 2.55 11.11
N ILE A 95 -3.36 1.44 10.90
CA ILE A 95 -3.68 0.44 9.87
C ILE A 95 -5.09 -0.10 10.10
N LEU A 96 -5.38 -0.57 11.31
CA LEU A 96 -6.67 -1.18 11.63
C LEU A 96 -7.83 -0.21 11.45
N ILE A 97 -7.67 1.03 11.95
CA ILE A 97 -8.74 2.04 11.84
C ILE A 97 -8.95 2.47 10.39
N PHE A 98 -7.88 2.52 9.58
CA PHE A 98 -7.96 2.83 8.17
C PHE A 98 -8.70 1.74 7.39
N LEU A 99 -8.33 0.46 7.58
CA LEU A 99 -9.01 -0.66 6.93
C LEU A 99 -10.51 -0.66 7.26
N ARG A 100 -10.87 -0.54 8.55
CA ARG A 100 -12.29 -0.47 8.97
C ARG A 100 -13.02 0.74 8.40
N THR A 101 -12.33 1.87 8.24
CA THR A 101 -12.94 3.05 7.60
C THR A 101 -13.20 2.79 6.12
N MET A 102 -12.27 2.19 5.40
CA MET A 102 -12.47 1.83 3.99
C MET A 102 -13.57 0.78 3.83
N GLU A 103 -13.60 -0.22 4.68
CA GLU A 103 -14.67 -1.26 4.71
C GLU A 103 -16.06 -0.65 4.90
N SER A 104 -16.19 0.39 5.74
CA SER A 104 -17.48 1.06 5.94
C SER A 104 -18.02 1.76 4.68
N PHE A 105 -17.16 2.01 3.69
CA PHE A 105 -17.52 2.53 2.37
C PHE A 105 -17.53 1.46 1.28
N GLY A 106 -17.36 0.18 1.63
CA GLY A 106 -17.26 -0.91 0.67
C GLY A 106 -16.00 -0.87 -0.20
N VAL A 107 -14.95 -0.20 0.28
CA VAL A 107 -13.70 0.01 -0.47
C VAL A 107 -12.63 -0.96 0.01
N ARG A 108 -11.99 -1.64 -0.95
CA ARG A 108 -10.81 -2.46 -0.71
C ARG A 108 -9.54 -1.64 -0.94
N VAL A 109 -8.61 -1.70 0.01
CA VAL A 109 -7.25 -1.16 -0.11
C VAL A 109 -6.40 -2.15 -0.90
N ALA A 110 -5.72 -1.70 -1.95
CA ALA A 110 -4.87 -2.59 -2.76
C ALA A 110 -3.60 -3.00 -2.01
N SER A 111 -2.90 -2.02 -1.42
CA SER A 111 -1.72 -2.34 -0.60
C SER A 111 -1.47 -1.31 0.49
N LEU A 112 -0.92 -1.79 1.60
CA LEU A 112 -0.34 -1.00 2.68
C LEU A 112 1.18 -0.93 2.44
N GLN A 113 1.73 0.29 2.43
CA GLN A 113 3.14 0.53 2.17
C GLN A 113 3.89 0.70 3.49
N HIS A 114 5.10 0.14 3.57
CA HIS A 114 5.95 0.08 4.76
C HIS A 114 5.43 -0.86 5.84
N VAL A 115 4.21 -0.71 6.26
CA VAL A 115 3.38 -1.60 7.11
C VAL A 115 4.16 -2.29 8.23
N LEU A 116 5.06 -1.54 8.91
CA LEU A 116 6.08 -2.11 9.80
C LEU A 116 5.52 -2.83 11.03
N GLU A 117 4.37 -2.40 11.54
CA GLU A 117 3.63 -3.10 12.59
C GLU A 117 2.51 -4.01 12.05
N GLY A 118 2.46 -4.24 10.74
CA GLY A 118 1.41 -5.06 10.12
C GLY A 118 1.34 -6.49 10.65
N TYR A 119 2.47 -7.04 11.10
CA TYR A 119 2.52 -8.36 11.71
C TYR A 119 1.63 -8.50 12.96
N LYS A 120 1.35 -7.41 13.67
CA LYS A 120 0.48 -7.37 14.85
C LYS A 120 -1.01 -7.47 14.49
N VAL A 121 -1.38 -7.11 13.26
CA VAL A 121 -2.75 -7.09 12.72
C VAL A 121 -2.85 -7.84 11.38
N ALA A 122 -2.01 -8.84 11.21
CA ALA A 122 -1.89 -9.57 9.95
C ALA A 122 -3.18 -10.30 9.55
N ASP A 123 -3.91 -10.84 10.51
CA ASP A 123 -5.19 -11.51 10.27
C ASP A 123 -6.23 -10.54 9.69
N GLU A 124 -6.27 -9.31 10.18
CA GLU A 124 -7.17 -8.27 9.68
C GLU A 124 -6.76 -7.80 8.29
N ILE A 125 -5.45 -7.66 8.03
CA ILE A 125 -4.94 -7.31 6.70
C ILE A 125 -5.30 -8.41 5.69
N ALA A 126 -5.06 -9.67 6.04
CA ALA A 126 -5.41 -10.82 5.21
C ALA A 126 -6.91 -10.91 4.94
N LYS A 127 -7.74 -10.73 5.98
CA LYS A 127 -9.21 -10.73 5.87
C LYS A 127 -9.73 -9.60 4.97
N HIS A 128 -9.14 -8.42 5.06
CA HIS A 128 -9.46 -7.29 4.18
C HIS A 128 -9.04 -7.57 2.72
N GLY A 129 -8.00 -8.36 2.53
CA GLY A 129 -7.40 -8.68 1.24
C GLY A 129 -6.46 -7.60 0.72
N ALA A 130 -5.93 -6.74 1.58
CA ALA A 130 -4.88 -5.80 1.22
C ALA A 130 -3.53 -6.49 1.09
N GLY A 131 -2.72 -6.07 0.11
CA GLY A 131 -1.31 -6.43 0.07
C GLY A 131 -0.52 -5.70 1.15
N ALA A 132 0.60 -6.30 1.57
CA ALA A 132 1.51 -5.74 2.56
C ALA A 132 2.90 -5.56 1.94
N SER A 133 3.29 -4.32 1.65
CA SER A 133 4.61 -4.00 1.09
C SER A 133 5.50 -3.46 2.20
N THR A 134 6.48 -4.24 2.63
CA THR A 134 7.32 -3.93 3.79
C THR A 134 8.82 -3.96 3.46
N PHE A 135 9.64 -3.74 4.45
CA PHE A 135 11.10 -3.90 4.41
C PHE A 135 11.60 -4.36 5.78
N SER A 136 12.79 -4.96 5.81
CA SER A 136 13.26 -5.66 7.01
C SER A 136 14.18 -4.86 7.91
N ASP A 137 14.72 -3.70 7.46
CA ASP A 137 15.87 -3.05 8.12
C ASP A 137 15.59 -1.65 8.68
N TRP A 138 14.41 -1.14 8.59
CA TRP A 138 14.09 0.22 9.01
C TRP A 138 13.63 0.27 10.47
N TRP A 139 14.54 0.06 11.41
CA TRP A 139 14.22 -0.03 12.84
C TRP A 139 14.51 1.27 13.57
N ALA A 140 13.63 1.64 14.48
CA ALA A 140 13.86 2.61 15.55
C ALA A 140 14.50 3.94 15.15
N TYR A 141 14.54 4.32 13.86
CA TYR A 141 15.08 5.62 13.45
C TYR A 141 14.11 6.77 13.75
N LYS A 142 12.86 6.47 14.03
CA LYS A 142 11.84 7.37 14.55
C LYS A 142 10.80 6.59 15.37
N PHE A 143 10.02 7.30 16.20
CA PHE A 143 9.11 6.65 17.14
C PHE A 143 8.08 5.72 16.48
N GLU A 144 7.48 6.12 15.37
CA GLU A 144 6.43 5.31 14.70
C GLU A 144 6.95 4.05 14.00
N VAL A 145 8.25 3.82 13.97
CA VAL A 145 8.89 2.61 13.44
C VAL A 145 9.67 1.83 14.49
N TYR A 146 9.44 2.16 15.76
CA TYR A 146 10.18 1.55 16.88
C TYR A 146 9.99 0.04 16.97
N ASP A 147 8.79 -0.45 16.68
CA ASP A 147 8.44 -1.87 16.74
C ASP A 147 8.63 -2.61 15.39
N ALA A 148 9.37 -2.05 14.46
CA ALA A 148 9.76 -2.75 13.26
C ALA A 148 10.68 -3.94 13.59
N ILE A 149 10.44 -5.10 12.96
CA ILE A 149 11.22 -6.32 13.18
C ILE A 149 11.55 -7.00 11.85
N PRO A 150 12.68 -7.70 11.74
CA PRO A 150 13.09 -8.35 10.48
C PRO A 150 12.22 -9.54 10.07
N TYR A 151 11.37 -10.01 10.96
CA TYR A 151 10.47 -11.16 10.72
C TYR A 151 9.10 -10.74 10.17
N ALA A 152 8.78 -9.44 10.17
CA ALA A 152 7.44 -8.92 9.89
C ALA A 152 6.85 -9.45 8.57
N GLY A 153 7.65 -9.47 7.49
CA GLY A 153 7.19 -9.97 6.20
C GLY A 153 6.80 -11.44 6.23
N ALA A 154 7.63 -12.29 6.84
CA ALA A 154 7.36 -13.71 6.98
C ALA A 154 6.12 -13.97 7.84
N MET A 155 5.99 -13.28 8.98
CA MET A 155 4.83 -13.40 9.86
C MET A 155 3.51 -13.02 9.19
N MET A 156 3.51 -11.95 8.39
CA MET A 156 2.34 -11.55 7.60
C MET A 156 2.02 -12.58 6.50
N HIS A 157 3.05 -13.12 5.84
CA HIS A 157 2.88 -14.15 4.83
C HIS A 157 2.23 -15.42 5.42
N GLU A 158 2.70 -15.89 6.57
CA GLU A 158 2.13 -17.05 7.29
C GLU A 158 0.64 -16.87 7.64
N ARG A 159 0.19 -15.62 7.80
CA ARG A 159 -1.22 -15.27 8.04
C ARG A 159 -2.03 -15.06 6.76
N GLY A 160 -1.43 -15.34 5.59
CA GLY A 160 -2.11 -15.27 4.29
C GLY A 160 -2.10 -13.89 3.62
N CYS A 161 -1.32 -12.93 4.11
CA CYS A 161 -1.13 -11.67 3.40
C CYS A 161 -0.30 -11.87 2.12
N VAL A 162 -0.64 -11.17 1.06
CA VAL A 162 0.22 -11.02 -0.11
C VAL A 162 1.31 -10.01 0.24
N VAL A 163 2.50 -10.52 0.59
CA VAL A 163 3.62 -9.68 1.03
C VAL A 163 4.55 -9.35 -0.13
N SER A 164 4.99 -8.11 -0.20
CA SER A 164 6.11 -7.68 -1.05
C SER A 164 7.15 -6.92 -0.24
N PHE A 165 8.39 -6.90 -0.74
CA PHE A 165 9.43 -6.04 -0.19
C PHE A 165 9.66 -4.82 -1.08
N ASN A 166 9.84 -3.69 -0.43
CA ASN A 166 10.27 -2.43 -1.03
C ASN A 166 11.50 -1.90 -0.28
N SER A 167 12.06 -0.80 -0.74
CA SER A 167 13.27 -0.24 -0.12
C SER A 167 13.03 1.11 0.53
N ASP A 168 12.09 1.90 0.04
CA ASP A 168 11.92 3.34 0.33
C ASP A 168 13.26 4.13 0.26
N SER A 169 14.20 3.62 -0.57
CA SER A 169 15.56 4.13 -0.70
C SER A 169 16.10 3.88 -2.11
N PRO A 170 16.68 4.88 -2.79
CA PRO A 170 17.26 4.71 -4.12
C PRO A 170 18.46 3.75 -4.14
N ASP A 171 19.21 3.66 -3.04
CA ASP A 171 20.33 2.74 -2.93
C ASP A 171 19.89 1.30 -2.72
N HIS A 172 18.92 1.07 -1.85
CA HIS A 172 18.39 -0.27 -1.60
C HIS A 172 17.53 -0.78 -2.74
N ALA A 173 16.90 0.08 -3.56
CA ALA A 173 16.10 -0.33 -4.71
C ALA A 173 16.86 -1.22 -5.68
N ARG A 174 18.19 -1.05 -5.78
CA ARG A 174 19.07 -1.89 -6.60
C ARG A 174 19.39 -3.25 -6.02
N ARG A 175 18.97 -3.53 -4.78
CA ARG A 175 19.33 -4.71 -3.99
C ARG A 175 18.13 -5.41 -3.38
N LEU A 176 16.97 -5.37 -4.06
CA LEU A 176 15.75 -6.01 -3.55
C LEU A 176 15.87 -7.53 -3.45
N ASN A 177 16.79 -8.14 -4.23
CA ASN A 177 17.15 -9.54 -4.07
C ASN A 177 17.70 -9.83 -2.65
N LEU A 178 18.46 -8.90 -2.06
CA LEU A 178 18.97 -9.05 -0.69
C LEU A 178 17.87 -8.85 0.35
N GLU A 179 16.86 -8.00 0.07
CA GLU A 179 15.66 -7.94 0.92
C GLU A 179 14.93 -9.29 0.92
N ALA A 180 14.77 -9.92 -0.24
CA ALA A 180 14.19 -11.26 -0.35
C ALA A 180 15.02 -12.31 0.44
N ALA A 181 16.36 -12.26 0.36
CA ALA A 181 17.24 -13.15 1.12
C ALA A 181 17.04 -13.05 2.63
N LYS A 182 16.66 -11.89 3.16
CA LYS A 182 16.35 -11.73 4.59
C LYS A 182 15.09 -12.47 5.02
N ALA A 183 14.11 -12.62 4.14
CA ALA A 183 12.93 -13.46 4.41
C ALA A 183 13.29 -14.94 4.59
N VAL A 184 14.27 -15.42 3.83
CA VAL A 184 14.83 -16.77 4.05
C VAL A 184 15.58 -16.83 5.38
N LYS A 185 16.50 -15.88 5.60
CA LYS A 185 17.39 -15.90 6.77
C LYS A 185 16.63 -15.74 8.09
N TYR A 186 15.76 -14.77 8.17
CA TYR A 186 15.05 -14.44 9.41
C TYR A 186 13.69 -15.13 9.51
N GLY A 187 12.96 -15.22 8.38
CA GLY A 187 11.62 -15.81 8.34
C GLY A 187 11.60 -17.30 8.07
N ARG A 188 12.74 -17.92 7.70
CA ARG A 188 12.83 -19.34 7.30
C ARG A 188 11.90 -19.74 6.14
N LEU A 189 11.57 -18.75 5.30
CA LEU A 189 10.80 -19.04 4.08
C LEU A 189 11.66 -19.80 3.06
N SER A 190 11.01 -20.54 2.16
CA SER A 190 11.71 -21.09 1.01
C SER A 190 12.22 -19.96 0.10
N GLU A 191 13.29 -20.23 -0.64
CA GLU A 191 13.85 -19.29 -1.60
C GLU A 191 12.82 -18.88 -2.67
N GLU A 192 11.99 -19.82 -3.09
CA GLU A 192 10.90 -19.57 -4.05
C GLU A 192 9.89 -18.55 -3.50
N GLU A 193 9.41 -18.73 -2.28
CA GLU A 193 8.46 -17.79 -1.65
C GLU A 193 9.10 -16.43 -1.43
N ALA A 194 10.36 -16.40 -0.98
CA ALA A 194 11.09 -15.15 -0.78
C ALA A 194 11.27 -14.35 -2.08
N LEU A 195 11.55 -15.02 -3.20
CA LEU A 195 11.64 -14.38 -4.51
C LEU A 195 10.31 -13.79 -4.98
N LYS A 196 9.17 -14.40 -4.63
CA LYS A 196 7.86 -13.82 -4.93
C LYS A 196 7.66 -12.46 -4.28
N PHE A 197 8.28 -12.18 -3.13
CA PHE A 197 8.16 -10.90 -2.44
C PHE A 197 8.73 -9.71 -3.22
N VAL A 198 9.62 -9.98 -4.19
CA VAL A 198 10.24 -8.95 -5.03
C VAL A 198 9.92 -9.12 -6.53
N THR A 199 9.07 -10.06 -6.88
CA THR A 199 8.70 -10.35 -8.27
C THR A 199 7.17 -10.44 -8.45
N LEU A 200 6.57 -11.56 -8.15
CA LEU A 200 5.14 -11.81 -8.39
C LEU A 200 4.22 -11.00 -7.47
N ASN A 201 4.54 -10.94 -6.18
CA ASN A 201 3.65 -10.30 -5.20
C ASN A 201 3.50 -8.78 -5.42
N PRO A 202 4.58 -8.01 -5.71
CA PRO A 202 4.39 -6.60 -6.10
C PRO A 202 3.57 -6.45 -7.40
N ALA A 203 3.70 -7.36 -8.36
CA ALA A 203 2.86 -7.34 -9.56
C ALA A 203 1.38 -7.57 -9.23
N ILE A 204 1.06 -8.51 -8.32
CA ILE A 204 -0.31 -8.73 -7.82
C ILE A 204 -0.85 -7.46 -7.13
N GLN A 205 -0.06 -6.83 -6.26
CA GLN A 205 -0.47 -5.62 -5.55
C GLN A 205 -0.73 -4.43 -6.47
N LEU A 206 -0.05 -4.40 -7.62
CA LEU A 206 -0.23 -3.39 -8.67
C LEU A 206 -1.31 -3.77 -9.70
N GLY A 207 -1.83 -5.00 -9.66
CA GLY A 207 -2.82 -5.50 -10.61
C GLY A 207 -2.26 -5.72 -12.02
N ILE A 208 -0.98 -6.06 -12.15
CA ILE A 208 -0.28 -6.28 -13.43
C ILE A 208 0.35 -7.69 -13.55
N ASP A 209 0.02 -8.57 -12.62
CA ASP A 209 0.55 -9.93 -12.55
C ASP A 209 0.15 -10.81 -13.73
N SER A 210 -0.85 -10.41 -14.51
CA SER A 210 -1.19 -11.06 -15.77
C SER A 210 -0.11 -10.85 -16.86
N LYS A 211 0.72 -9.81 -16.75
CA LYS A 211 1.73 -9.41 -17.72
C LYS A 211 3.17 -9.63 -17.27
N VAL A 212 3.46 -9.44 -15.97
CA VAL A 212 4.82 -9.48 -15.41
C VAL A 212 4.88 -10.24 -14.09
N GLY A 213 6.04 -10.30 -13.47
CA GLY A 213 6.25 -10.81 -12.10
C GLY A 213 6.52 -12.32 -12.01
N SER A 214 6.40 -13.06 -13.10
CA SER A 214 6.77 -14.48 -13.14
C SER A 214 7.08 -14.94 -14.57
N ILE A 215 7.93 -15.96 -14.68
CA ILE A 215 8.26 -16.59 -15.96
C ILE A 215 7.10 -17.53 -16.33
N LYS A 216 6.27 -17.11 -17.29
CA LYS A 216 5.08 -17.84 -17.72
C LYS A 216 4.77 -17.50 -19.18
N VAL A 217 4.31 -18.49 -19.96
CA VAL A 217 3.87 -18.25 -21.34
C VAL A 217 2.79 -17.16 -21.38
N GLY A 218 2.97 -16.19 -22.25
CA GLY A 218 2.05 -15.05 -22.44
C GLY A 218 2.34 -13.83 -21.57
N LYS A 219 3.39 -13.89 -20.73
CA LYS A 219 3.89 -12.70 -19.99
C LYS A 219 5.08 -12.07 -20.69
N ASP A 220 5.35 -10.82 -20.38
CA ASP A 220 6.51 -10.08 -20.87
C ASP A 220 7.81 -10.75 -20.39
N ALA A 221 8.81 -10.80 -21.27
CA ALA A 221 10.08 -11.49 -21.04
C ALA A 221 11.09 -10.58 -20.32
N ASP A 222 10.73 -10.06 -19.13
CA ASP A 222 11.61 -9.26 -18.29
C ASP A 222 12.43 -10.19 -17.38
N PHE A 223 13.72 -10.34 -17.68
CA PHE A 223 14.61 -11.25 -16.96
C PHE A 223 15.80 -10.52 -16.34
N ALA A 224 16.20 -10.99 -15.15
CA ALA A 224 17.51 -10.73 -14.59
C ALA A 224 18.32 -12.04 -14.64
N ILE A 225 19.48 -12.02 -15.27
CA ILE A 225 20.39 -13.17 -15.37
C ILE A 225 21.50 -13.00 -14.31
N TRP A 226 21.65 -13.99 -13.46
CA TRP A 226 22.59 -14.01 -12.36
C TRP A 226 23.67 -15.05 -12.57
N THR A 227 24.89 -14.78 -12.11
CA THR A 227 26.01 -15.74 -12.16
C THR A 227 25.87 -16.85 -11.13
N THR A 228 25.16 -16.57 -10.03
CA THR A 228 24.91 -17.50 -8.92
C THR A 228 23.49 -17.29 -8.41
N ASN A 229 23.15 -17.86 -7.25
CA ASN A 229 21.84 -17.67 -6.62
C ASN A 229 21.59 -16.17 -6.32
N PRO A 230 20.52 -15.54 -6.82
CA PRO A 230 20.23 -14.11 -6.59
C PRO A 230 20.04 -13.77 -5.10
N LEU A 231 19.78 -14.74 -4.24
CA LEU A 231 19.64 -14.54 -2.79
C LEU A 231 20.99 -14.60 -2.06
N ASP A 232 22.08 -14.91 -2.74
CA ASP A 232 23.45 -14.81 -2.18
C ASP A 232 23.96 -13.37 -2.33
N TYR A 233 24.44 -12.78 -1.22
CA TYR A 233 24.97 -11.41 -1.24
C TYR A 233 26.23 -11.23 -2.13
N ARG A 234 26.81 -12.34 -2.60
CA ARG A 234 27.99 -12.37 -3.50
C ARG A 234 27.60 -12.40 -4.98
N SER A 235 26.33 -12.49 -5.31
CA SER A 235 25.84 -12.53 -6.70
C SER A 235 25.71 -11.16 -7.33
#